data_27ee6ee5a4e12c58fb778d5883ccd5c6
#
_entry.id   27ee6ee5a4e12c58fb778d5883ccd5c6
#
_cell.length_a   1.000
_cell.length_b   1.000
_cell.length_c   1.000
_cell.angle_alpha   90.00
_cell.angle_beta   90.00
_cell.angle_gamma   90.00
#
_symmetry.space_group_name_H-M   'P 1'
#
loop_
_entity.id
_entity.type
_entity.pdbx_description
1 polymer ?
#
loop_
_entity_poly.entity_id
_entity_poly.type
_entity_poly.pdbx_seq_one_letter_code
_entity_poly.pdbx_strand_id
1 'polypeptide(L)'
;MSFVYQESSFKADAKPERTKLLWVIPWKRKSTAVGYSQALNMTWEDYKDETGNSGASRKNFKDSADFIGWYASKGYYQGFDRLDARSLYLAYHEGYGGFKKKTYRKKPWLIKVADRVQTRSTKYQQQYWGCAKELKKKRFFFF
;
A
#
# COMPACT_ATOMS: atom_id res chain seq x y z
N MET A 1 1.75 -6.86 -2.63
CA MET A 1 2.41 -7.59 -1.51
C MET A 1 3.50 -6.75 -0.83
N SER A 2 4.47 -6.15 -1.56
CA SER A 2 5.56 -5.34 -0.97
C SER A 2 5.06 -4.13 -0.16
N PHE A 3 4.00 -3.46 -0.61
CA PHE A 3 3.34 -2.37 0.12
C PHE A 3 2.73 -2.88 1.43
N VAL A 4 1.91 -3.93 1.39
CA VAL A 4 1.29 -4.49 2.60
C VAL A 4 2.35 -4.90 3.64
N TYR A 5 3.44 -5.52 3.18
CA TYR A 5 4.55 -5.83 4.09
C TYR A 5 5.13 -4.56 4.72
N GLN A 6 5.36 -3.52 3.91
CA GLN A 6 5.97 -2.27 4.40
C GLN A 6 5.04 -1.52 5.34
N GLU A 7 3.73 -1.48 5.04
CA GLU A 7 2.75 -0.70 5.79
C GLU A 7 2.34 -1.36 7.11
N SER A 8 2.22 -2.68 7.13
CA SER A 8 1.62 -3.38 8.28
C SER A 8 2.34 -4.66 8.69
N SER A 9 3.37 -5.11 7.95
CA SER A 9 3.96 -6.45 8.12
C SER A 9 2.89 -7.55 8.09
N PHE A 10 1.87 -7.41 7.25
CA PHE A 10 0.70 -8.30 7.14
C PHE A 10 -0.18 -8.35 8.40
N LYS A 11 -0.19 -7.31 9.24
CA LYS A 11 -1.06 -7.21 10.41
C LYS A 11 -2.36 -6.49 10.06
N ALA A 12 -3.50 -7.17 10.28
CA ALA A 12 -4.84 -6.65 9.98
C ALA A 12 -5.24 -5.46 10.85
N ASP A 13 -4.72 -5.39 12.05
CA ASP A 13 -5.05 -4.40 13.08
C ASP A 13 -3.96 -3.33 13.25
N ALA A 14 -2.99 -3.28 12.32
CA ALA A 14 -1.92 -2.28 12.34
C ALA A 14 -2.52 -0.86 12.40
N LYS A 15 -2.00 -0.07 13.31
CA LYS A 15 -2.40 1.34 13.55
C LYS A 15 -1.17 2.16 13.88
N PRO A 16 -1.11 3.45 13.45
CA PRO A 16 -0.04 4.34 13.87
C PRO A 16 -0.02 4.49 15.40
N GLU A 17 1.15 4.72 15.94
CA GLU A 17 1.31 5.00 17.35
C GLU A 17 0.51 6.25 17.76
N ARG A 18 -0.01 6.23 18.99
CA ARG A 18 -0.64 7.40 19.58
C ARG A 18 0.43 8.39 20.05
N THR A 19 0.22 9.66 19.81
CA THR A 19 1.02 10.69 20.50
C THR A 19 0.73 10.64 21.99
N LYS A 20 1.76 10.77 22.82
CA LYS A 20 1.61 10.85 24.27
C LYS A 20 1.53 12.31 24.68
N LEU A 21 0.48 12.69 25.42
CA LEU A 21 0.40 13.96 26.11
C LEU A 21 1.13 13.80 27.46
N LEU A 22 2.04 14.71 27.78
CA LEU A 22 2.84 14.65 29.01
C LEU A 22 3.55 13.31 29.25
N TRP A 23 4.00 12.64 28.15
CA TRP A 23 4.76 11.38 28.15
C TRP A 23 4.00 10.15 28.66
N VAL A 24 2.84 10.28 29.28
CA VAL A 24 2.13 9.18 29.96
C VAL A 24 0.72 8.93 29.41
N ILE A 25 0.01 9.96 28.95
CA ILE A 25 -1.40 9.82 28.53
C ILE A 25 -1.48 9.61 27.02
N PRO A 26 -2.04 8.48 26.52
CA PRO A 26 -2.31 8.29 25.09
C PRO A 26 -3.31 9.34 24.62
N TRP A 27 -2.88 10.28 23.77
CA TRP A 27 -3.72 11.39 23.34
C TRP A 27 -4.36 11.12 21.97
N LYS A 28 -3.76 11.53 20.92
CA LYS A 28 -4.34 11.47 19.56
C LYS A 28 -3.47 10.64 18.63
N ARG A 29 -4.07 9.90 17.69
CA ARG A 29 -3.31 9.25 16.63
C ARG A 29 -2.82 10.28 15.63
N LYS A 30 -1.59 10.13 15.14
CA LYS A 30 -0.98 11.03 14.14
C LYS A 30 -1.69 10.95 12.79
N SER A 31 -2.39 9.85 12.50
CA SER A 31 -3.09 9.66 11.25
C SER A 31 -4.28 8.71 11.40
N THR A 32 -5.17 8.71 10.41
CA THR A 32 -6.33 7.80 10.31
C THR A 32 -5.98 6.46 9.64
N ALA A 33 -4.70 6.22 9.35
CA ALA A 33 -4.20 4.98 8.74
C ALA A 33 -4.59 3.75 9.57
N VAL A 34 -5.08 2.70 8.92
CA VAL A 34 -5.51 1.46 9.57
C VAL A 34 -5.30 0.27 8.64
N GLY A 35 -5.04 -0.90 9.23
CA GLY A 35 -5.10 -2.19 8.57
C GLY A 35 -3.91 -2.50 7.66
N TYR A 36 -4.11 -3.42 6.78
CA TYR A 36 -3.06 -3.96 5.92
C TYR A 36 -2.39 -2.93 5.01
N SER A 37 -3.16 -2.01 4.44
CA SER A 37 -2.68 -0.98 3.52
C SER A 37 -2.30 0.33 4.18
N GLN A 38 -2.62 0.52 5.47
CA GLN A 38 -2.47 1.81 6.17
C GLN A 38 -3.12 2.99 5.41
N ALA A 39 -4.17 2.71 4.65
CA ALA A 39 -4.92 3.72 3.93
C ALA A 39 -5.55 4.74 4.88
N LEU A 40 -5.49 6.03 4.52
CA LEU A 40 -6.20 7.10 5.21
C LEU A 40 -7.70 7.01 4.95
N ASN A 41 -8.52 7.54 5.86
CA ASN A 41 -9.98 7.52 5.71
C ASN A 41 -10.44 8.08 4.37
N MET A 42 -10.01 9.29 4.01
CA MET A 42 -10.43 9.93 2.75
C MET A 42 -10.11 9.07 1.53
N THR A 43 -8.86 8.61 1.41
CA THR A 43 -8.45 7.79 0.26
C THR A 43 -9.17 6.44 0.21
N TRP A 44 -9.56 5.91 1.38
CA TRP A 44 -10.34 4.67 1.45
C TRP A 44 -11.78 4.87 1.00
N GLU A 45 -12.41 6.01 1.37
CA GLU A 45 -13.75 6.33 0.89
C GLU A 45 -13.74 6.60 -0.62
N ASP A 46 -12.76 7.38 -1.14
CA ASP A 46 -12.59 7.56 -2.59
C ASP A 46 -12.51 6.22 -3.34
N TYR A 47 -11.77 5.24 -2.79
CA TYR A 47 -11.69 3.90 -3.36
C TYR A 47 -13.06 3.21 -3.39
N LYS A 48 -13.81 3.25 -2.29
CA LYS A 48 -15.13 2.61 -2.22
C LYS A 48 -16.11 3.24 -3.19
N ASP A 49 -16.10 4.56 -3.29
CA ASP A 49 -17.00 5.31 -4.16
C ASP A 49 -16.68 5.03 -5.64
N GLU A 50 -15.40 5.07 -6.03
CA GLU A 50 -14.99 4.85 -7.42
C GLU A 50 -15.14 3.39 -7.88
N THR A 51 -15.03 2.42 -6.97
CA THR A 51 -15.10 0.99 -7.32
C THR A 51 -16.48 0.37 -7.05
N GLY A 52 -17.37 1.07 -6.36
CA GLY A 52 -18.65 0.54 -5.88
C GLY A 52 -18.50 -0.47 -4.74
N ASN A 53 -17.30 -0.65 -4.18
CA ASN A 53 -17.01 -1.65 -3.14
C ASN A 53 -17.30 -1.11 -1.72
N SER A 54 -18.54 -0.70 -1.48
CA SER A 54 -18.98 -0.05 -0.24
C SER A 54 -18.73 -0.89 1.03
N GLY A 55 -18.75 -2.23 0.91
CA GLY A 55 -18.52 -3.17 2.02
C GLY A 55 -17.05 -3.46 2.31
N ALA A 56 -16.09 -2.85 1.59
CA ALA A 56 -14.67 -3.13 1.76
C ALA A 56 -14.16 -2.76 3.16
N SER A 57 -13.28 -3.59 3.70
CA SER A 57 -12.66 -3.41 5.01
C SER A 57 -11.14 -3.33 4.93
N ARG A 58 -10.55 -2.29 5.52
CA ARG A 58 -9.09 -2.13 5.63
C ARG A 58 -8.39 -3.24 6.42
N LYS A 59 -9.16 -4.01 7.20
CA LYS A 59 -8.70 -5.17 7.95
C LYS A 59 -8.83 -6.48 7.17
N ASN A 60 -9.45 -6.45 6.00
CA ASN A 60 -9.51 -7.58 5.09
C ASN A 60 -8.34 -7.49 4.11
N PHE A 61 -7.59 -8.59 3.98
CA PHE A 61 -6.40 -8.62 3.13
C PHE A 61 -6.74 -8.46 1.64
N LYS A 62 -7.81 -9.12 1.16
CA LYS A 62 -8.25 -9.04 -0.23
C LYS A 62 -8.63 -7.60 -0.59
N ASP A 63 -9.45 -6.96 0.24
CA ASP A 63 -9.90 -5.59 0.01
C ASP A 63 -8.71 -4.59 0.05
N SER A 64 -7.78 -4.79 0.97
CA SER A 64 -6.56 -3.96 1.04
C SER A 64 -5.62 -4.17 -0.14
N ALA A 65 -5.53 -5.39 -0.66
CA ALA A 65 -4.75 -5.68 -1.86
C ALA A 65 -5.39 -5.05 -3.11
N ASP A 66 -6.72 -5.11 -3.21
CA ASP A 66 -7.50 -4.48 -4.27
C ASP A 66 -7.37 -2.96 -4.24
N PHE A 67 -7.48 -2.36 -3.05
CA PHE A 67 -7.23 -0.93 -2.83
C PHE A 67 -5.83 -0.49 -3.34
N ILE A 68 -4.78 -1.26 -3.01
CA ILE A 68 -3.43 -0.95 -3.49
C ILE A 68 -3.37 -1.06 -5.03
N GLY A 69 -4.05 -2.04 -5.61
CA GLY A 69 -4.18 -2.18 -7.07
C GLY A 69 -4.87 -1.00 -7.71
N TRP A 70 -6.01 -0.57 -7.15
CA TRP A 70 -6.74 0.63 -7.57
C TRP A 70 -5.86 1.88 -7.48
N TYR A 71 -5.16 2.10 -6.37
CA TYR A 71 -4.27 3.24 -6.21
C TYR A 71 -3.14 3.21 -7.24
N ALA A 72 -2.50 2.07 -7.45
CA ALA A 72 -1.45 1.91 -8.45
C ALA A 72 -1.95 2.14 -9.88
N SER A 73 -3.18 1.72 -10.21
CA SER A 73 -3.76 1.95 -11.53
C SER A 73 -3.87 3.43 -11.88
N LYS A 74 -4.22 4.28 -10.92
CA LYS A 74 -4.21 5.75 -11.09
C LYS A 74 -2.80 6.27 -11.45
N GLY A 75 -1.75 5.66 -10.89
CA GLY A 75 -0.36 5.97 -11.25
C GLY A 75 -0.05 5.57 -12.69
N TYR A 76 -0.48 4.40 -13.13
CA TYR A 76 -0.26 3.94 -14.50
C TYR A 76 -0.91 4.88 -15.53
N TYR A 77 -2.10 5.37 -15.27
CA TYR A 77 -2.75 6.40 -16.10
C TYR A 77 -1.99 7.75 -16.09
N GLN A 78 -1.13 7.98 -15.11
CA GLN A 78 -0.26 9.15 -15.03
C GLN A 78 1.15 8.89 -15.58
N GLY A 79 1.39 7.74 -16.22
CA GLY A 79 2.65 7.38 -16.85
C GLY A 79 3.67 6.67 -15.94
N PHE A 80 3.26 6.19 -14.77
CA PHE A 80 4.15 5.36 -13.95
C PHE A 80 4.35 3.99 -14.59
N ASP A 81 5.60 3.52 -14.60
CA ASP A 81 5.91 2.15 -15.01
C ASP A 81 5.34 1.13 -14.00
N ARG A 82 4.79 0.03 -14.52
CA ARG A 82 4.20 -1.05 -13.68
C ARG A 82 5.23 -1.76 -12.81
N LEU A 83 6.49 -1.71 -13.18
CA LEU A 83 7.59 -2.33 -12.45
C LEU A 83 8.29 -1.36 -11.48
N ASP A 84 7.97 -0.06 -11.56
CA ASP A 84 8.53 0.97 -10.68
C ASP A 84 7.72 1.06 -9.38
N ALA A 85 7.88 0.05 -8.54
CA ALA A 85 7.27 0.03 -7.20
C ALA A 85 7.83 1.14 -6.29
N ARG A 86 9.05 1.63 -6.56
CA ARG A 86 9.68 2.74 -5.83
C ARG A 86 8.90 4.03 -6.01
N SER A 87 8.71 4.47 -7.23
CA SER A 87 7.97 5.71 -7.54
C SER A 87 6.51 5.62 -7.12
N LEU A 88 5.86 4.47 -7.35
CA LEU A 88 4.50 4.22 -6.85
C LEU A 88 4.41 4.32 -5.33
N TYR A 89 5.39 3.80 -4.58
CA TYR A 89 5.40 3.90 -3.11
C TYR A 89 5.63 5.33 -2.63
N LEU A 90 6.52 6.09 -3.28
CA LEU A 90 6.71 7.52 -2.98
C LEU A 90 5.41 8.30 -3.21
N ALA A 91 4.70 8.02 -4.31
CA ALA A 91 3.40 8.62 -4.58
C ALA A 91 2.33 8.16 -3.59
N TYR A 92 2.38 6.91 -3.14
CA TYR A 92 1.48 6.38 -2.12
C TYR A 92 1.58 7.15 -0.80
N HIS A 93 2.81 7.48 -0.40
CA HIS A 93 3.08 8.21 0.84
C HIS A 93 2.83 9.72 0.74
N GLU A 94 3.20 10.35 -0.37
CA GLU A 94 3.15 11.81 -0.57
C GLU A 94 1.86 12.29 -1.26
N GLY A 95 1.07 11.37 -1.79
CA GLY A 95 0.07 11.65 -2.81
C GLY A 95 0.70 11.95 -4.18
N TYR A 96 -0.05 11.77 -5.26
CA TYR A 96 0.46 12.05 -6.61
C TYR A 96 0.90 13.52 -6.80
N GLY A 97 0.18 14.46 -6.18
CA GLY A 97 0.53 15.88 -6.20
C GLY A 97 1.88 16.16 -5.50
N GLY A 98 2.10 15.55 -4.33
CA GLY A 98 3.36 15.64 -3.60
C GLY A 98 4.51 14.99 -4.36
N PHE A 99 4.26 13.83 -4.98
CA PHE A 99 5.26 13.16 -5.82
C PHE A 99 5.70 14.05 -7.01
N LYS A 100 4.76 14.66 -7.74
CA LYS A 100 5.04 15.59 -8.84
C LYS A 100 5.88 16.79 -8.37
N LYS A 101 5.58 17.32 -7.18
CA LYS A 101 6.34 18.40 -6.52
C LYS A 101 7.64 17.93 -5.88
N LYS A 102 7.93 16.63 -5.92
CA LYS A 102 9.14 16.00 -5.36
C LYS A 102 9.33 16.26 -3.86
N THR A 103 8.24 16.35 -3.08
CA THR A 103 8.28 16.63 -1.64
C THR A 103 9.05 15.55 -0.86
N TYR A 104 9.06 14.32 -1.37
CA TYR A 104 9.83 13.19 -0.82
C TYR A 104 11.34 13.46 -0.75
N ARG A 105 11.88 14.37 -1.58
CA ARG A 105 13.33 14.72 -1.53
C ARG A 105 13.76 15.29 -0.17
N LYS A 106 12.84 15.89 0.57
CA LYS A 106 13.08 16.39 1.93
C LYS A 106 13.02 15.29 3.00
N LYS A 107 12.76 14.02 2.59
CA LYS A 107 12.57 12.87 3.47
C LYS A 107 13.50 11.72 3.08
N PRO A 108 14.82 11.78 3.37
CA PRO A 108 15.77 10.73 2.99
C PRO A 108 15.38 9.34 3.50
N TRP A 109 14.74 9.28 4.66
CA TRP A 109 14.22 8.04 5.22
C TRP A 109 13.15 7.39 4.32
N LEU A 110 12.26 8.21 3.71
CA LEU A 110 11.20 7.71 2.82
C LEU A 110 11.80 7.14 1.53
N ILE A 111 12.83 7.78 0.99
CA ILE A 111 13.56 7.29 -0.18
C ILE A 111 14.15 5.90 0.12
N LYS A 112 14.82 5.73 1.26
CA LYS A 112 15.36 4.42 1.69
C LYS A 112 14.26 3.36 1.87
N VAL A 113 13.08 3.76 2.35
CA VAL A 113 11.93 2.84 2.44
C VAL A 113 11.45 2.45 1.05
N ALA A 114 11.30 3.39 0.13
CA ALA A 114 10.87 3.12 -1.24
C ALA A 114 11.85 2.20 -1.98
N ASP A 115 13.15 2.35 -1.77
CA ASP A 115 14.19 1.45 -2.33
C ASP A 115 14.01 0.01 -1.80
N ARG A 116 13.72 -0.17 -0.50
CA ARG A 116 13.42 -1.50 0.07
C ARG A 116 12.12 -2.08 -0.49
N VAL A 117 11.11 -1.25 -0.74
CA VAL A 117 9.85 -1.68 -1.37
C VAL A 117 10.11 -2.17 -2.79
N GLN A 118 10.94 -1.46 -3.56
CA GLN A 118 11.35 -1.88 -4.91
C GLN A 118 12.05 -3.25 -4.88
N THR A 119 13.07 -3.40 -4.04
CA THR A 119 13.82 -4.66 -3.91
C THR A 119 12.90 -5.84 -3.56
N ARG A 120 11.98 -5.62 -2.61
CA ARG A 120 11.00 -6.64 -2.20
C ARG A 120 9.99 -6.93 -3.32
N SER A 121 9.58 -5.94 -4.07
CA SER A 121 8.66 -6.09 -5.20
C SER A 121 9.28 -6.97 -6.29
N THR A 122 10.53 -6.71 -6.65
CA THR A 122 11.29 -7.53 -7.61
C THR A 122 11.42 -8.98 -7.14
N LYS A 123 11.75 -9.19 -5.85
CA LYS A 123 11.83 -10.54 -5.27
C LYS A 123 10.49 -11.29 -5.36
N TYR A 124 9.38 -10.65 -4.98
CA TYR A 124 8.06 -11.27 -5.05
C TYR A 124 7.63 -11.57 -6.48
N GLN A 125 7.99 -10.71 -7.43
CA GLN A 125 7.72 -10.93 -8.83
C GLN A 125 8.48 -12.16 -9.37
N GLN A 126 9.77 -12.30 -9.04
CA GLN A 126 10.57 -13.48 -9.40
C GLN A 126 9.98 -14.76 -8.80
N GLN A 127 9.60 -14.74 -7.52
CA GLN A 127 8.95 -15.86 -6.85
C GLN A 127 7.62 -16.23 -7.53
N TYR A 128 6.80 -15.23 -7.86
CA TYR A 128 5.54 -15.45 -8.57
C TYR A 128 5.77 -16.11 -9.94
N TRP A 129 6.73 -15.64 -10.73
CA TRP A 129 7.04 -16.22 -12.03
C TRP A 129 7.52 -17.67 -11.92
N GLY A 130 8.29 -18.00 -10.90
CA GLY A 130 8.74 -19.37 -10.63
C GLY A 130 7.60 -20.35 -10.37
N CYS A 131 6.52 -19.91 -9.73
CA CYS A 131 5.38 -20.78 -9.37
C CYS A 131 4.08 -20.51 -10.17
N ALA A 132 4.06 -19.51 -11.06
CA ALA A 132 2.85 -19.08 -11.75
C ALA A 132 2.18 -20.19 -12.59
N LYS A 133 2.97 -21.07 -13.21
CA LYS A 133 2.46 -22.20 -14.00
C LYS A 133 1.72 -23.21 -13.11
N GLU A 134 2.24 -23.49 -11.92
CA GLU A 134 1.62 -24.42 -10.97
C GLU A 134 0.35 -23.84 -10.33
N LEU A 135 0.38 -22.54 -9.99
CA LEU A 135 -0.79 -21.85 -9.47
C LEU A 135 -1.94 -21.82 -10.48
N LYS A 136 -1.65 -21.65 -11.77
CA LYS A 136 -2.66 -21.75 -12.83
C LYS A 136 -3.24 -23.15 -12.94
N LYS A 137 -2.43 -24.22 -12.86
CA LYS A 137 -2.89 -25.61 -12.90
C LYS A 137 -3.88 -25.89 -11.76
N LYS A 138 -3.58 -25.48 -10.52
CA LYS A 138 -4.46 -25.69 -9.36
C LYS A 138 -5.83 -25.00 -9.50
N ARG A 139 -5.93 -23.85 -10.20
CA ARG A 139 -7.24 -23.20 -10.46
C ARG A 139 -8.15 -24.01 -11.38
N PHE A 140 -7.62 -24.86 -12.26
CA PHE A 140 -8.40 -25.71 -13.17
C PHE A 140 -8.97 -26.96 -12.50
N PHE A 141 -8.50 -27.35 -11.32
CA PHE A 141 -8.95 -28.54 -10.60
C PHE A 141 -10.07 -28.29 -9.57
N PHE A 142 -10.52 -27.05 -9.40
CA PHE A 142 -11.56 -26.66 -8.43
C PHE A 142 -12.84 -26.10 -9.08
N PHE A 143 -13.12 -26.45 -10.34
CA PHE A 143 -14.39 -26.22 -11.01
C PHE A 143 -14.93 -27.52 -11.57
#